data_cb097ae53ed4cdf1eea15d5e25a514e8
#
_entry.id   cb097ae53ed4cdf1eea15d5e25a514e8
#
_cell.length_a   1.000
_cell.length_b   1.000
_cell.length_c   1.000
_cell.angle_alpha   90.00
_cell.angle_beta   90.00
_cell.angle_gamma   90.00
#
_symmetry.space_group_name_H-M   'P 1'
#
loop_
_entity.id
_entity.type
_entity.pdbx_description
1 polymer ?
#
loop_
_entity_poly.entity_id
_entity_poly.type
_entity_poly.pdbx_seq_one_letter_code
_entity_poly.pdbx_strand_id
1 'polypeptide(L)'
;MRAEKIIYSMNDIKDDYIIEYAEKEKATKVKTFHFLRTWGIIAACLALIIIFTPTLIHLFTPSEIDDPRAGARYEFSNYSELCSVLPEGNIIANIPNSKEADISAYVECPEGTTDFSDYSNYSYLNVDVSYDNGTGVSIFCVVKSEKTAKEDIENKPLLSTSANVSTTTISDYDIYYGSYDNGVDKVNIAEFSFDGSLYEFSTVTFSQEELIQYISDILNP
;
A
#
# COMPACT_ATOMS: atom_id res chain seq x y z
N MET A 1 77.79 -10.79 -38.95
CA MET A 1 76.85 -11.08 -40.05
C MET A 1 75.40 -11.38 -39.66
N ARG A 2 75.03 -11.47 -38.39
CA ARG A 2 73.60 -11.65 -37.97
C ARG A 2 72.89 -10.38 -37.48
N ALA A 3 73.59 -9.47 -36.88
CA ALA A 3 72.98 -8.24 -36.36
C ALA A 3 72.56 -7.23 -37.44
N GLU A 4 73.40 -7.07 -38.49
CA GLU A 4 73.14 -6.18 -39.61
C GLU A 4 71.88 -6.61 -40.43
N LYS A 5 71.66 -7.94 -40.60
CA LYS A 5 70.45 -8.45 -41.26
C LYS A 5 69.17 -8.19 -40.51
N ILE A 6 69.25 -8.14 -39.20
CA ILE A 6 68.10 -7.85 -38.34
C ILE A 6 67.73 -6.36 -38.44
N ILE A 7 68.73 -5.49 -38.44
CA ILE A 7 68.53 -4.04 -38.59
C ILE A 7 67.95 -3.68 -39.99
N TYR A 8 68.43 -4.33 -41.03
CA TYR A 8 67.85 -4.13 -42.38
C TYR A 8 66.42 -4.64 -42.50
N SER A 9 66.07 -5.74 -41.85
CA SER A 9 64.69 -6.26 -41.86
C SER A 9 63.70 -5.44 -41.02
N MET A 10 64.19 -4.65 -40.06
CA MET A 10 63.39 -3.70 -39.28
C MET A 10 63.11 -2.40 -40.06
N ASN A 11 64.04 -1.99 -40.92
CA ASN A 11 63.85 -0.82 -41.76
C ASN A 11 62.86 -1.03 -42.93
N ASP A 12 62.54 -2.27 -43.25
CA ASP A 12 61.58 -2.62 -44.33
C ASP A 12 60.12 -2.73 -43.85
N ILE A 13 59.90 -2.57 -42.54
CA ILE A 13 58.56 -2.49 -42.00
C ILE A 13 58.02 -1.09 -42.34
N LYS A 14 57.06 -1.06 -43.27
CA LYS A 14 56.40 0.19 -43.67
C LYS A 14 55.79 0.86 -42.45
N ASP A 15 56.00 2.16 -42.31
CA ASP A 15 55.42 2.95 -41.21
C ASP A 15 53.89 2.74 -41.11
N ASP A 16 53.20 2.43 -42.17
CA ASP A 16 51.78 2.13 -42.22
C ASP A 16 51.37 0.96 -41.33
N TYR A 17 52.20 -0.10 -41.20
CA TYR A 17 51.91 -1.23 -40.32
C TYR A 17 52.08 -0.89 -38.82
N ILE A 18 52.99 0.00 -38.54
CA ILE A 18 53.23 0.48 -37.14
C ILE A 18 52.06 1.36 -36.70
N ILE A 19 51.59 2.23 -37.60
CA ILE A 19 50.45 3.12 -37.36
C ILE A 19 49.17 2.28 -37.20
N GLU A 20 48.92 1.31 -38.10
CA GLU A 20 47.74 0.44 -38.03
C GLU A 20 47.70 -0.39 -36.74
N TYR A 21 48.83 -0.91 -36.27
CA TYR A 21 48.89 -1.65 -35.01
C TYR A 21 48.63 -0.72 -33.78
N ALA A 22 49.18 0.47 -33.76
CA ALA A 22 48.97 1.44 -32.72
C ALA A 22 47.50 1.92 -32.66
N GLU A 23 46.86 2.10 -33.79
CA GLU A 23 45.44 2.46 -33.85
C GLU A 23 44.52 1.31 -33.42
N LYS A 24 44.81 0.04 -33.79
CA LYS A 24 44.10 -1.13 -33.28
C LYS A 24 44.24 -1.29 -31.77
N GLU A 25 45.42 -1.08 -31.20
CA GLU A 25 45.63 -1.17 -29.75
C GLU A 25 44.85 -0.09 -29.00
N LYS A 26 44.87 1.16 -29.50
CA LYS A 26 44.05 2.25 -28.94
C LYS A 26 42.57 1.98 -29.02
N ALA A 27 42.08 1.48 -30.14
CA ALA A 27 40.66 1.18 -30.34
C ALA A 27 40.19 0.04 -29.38
N THR A 28 41.05 -0.95 -29.13
CA THR A 28 40.76 -2.05 -28.20
C THR A 28 40.72 -1.54 -26.74
N LYS A 29 41.65 -0.73 -26.32
CA LYS A 29 41.70 -0.13 -24.97
C LYS A 29 40.47 0.77 -24.73
N VAL A 30 40.04 1.57 -25.69
CA VAL A 30 38.86 2.42 -25.56
C VAL A 30 37.58 1.59 -25.45
N LYS A 31 37.42 0.54 -26.26
CA LYS A 31 36.24 -0.34 -26.16
C LYS A 31 36.15 -1.05 -24.81
N THR A 32 37.27 -1.53 -24.29
CA THR A 32 37.31 -2.21 -22.97
C THR A 32 36.97 -1.23 -21.85
N PHE A 33 37.44 0.01 -21.92
CA PHE A 33 37.15 1.01 -20.91
C PHE A 33 35.66 1.42 -20.91
N HIS A 34 35.04 1.60 -22.07
CA HIS A 34 33.60 1.88 -22.16
C HIS A 34 32.77 0.72 -21.65
N PHE A 35 33.13 -0.52 -21.98
CA PHE A 35 32.48 -1.72 -21.48
C PHE A 35 32.53 -1.80 -19.94
N LEU A 36 33.71 -1.65 -19.34
CA LEU A 36 33.86 -1.67 -17.89
C LEU A 36 33.09 -0.54 -17.20
N ARG A 37 33.05 0.66 -17.80
CA ARG A 37 32.27 1.79 -17.25
C ARG A 37 30.78 1.51 -17.28
N THR A 38 30.25 0.95 -18.36
CA THR A 38 28.82 0.63 -18.51
C THR A 38 28.42 -0.47 -17.52
N TRP A 39 29.22 -1.53 -17.38
CA TRP A 39 28.96 -2.60 -16.43
C TRP A 39 29.10 -2.15 -14.96
N GLY A 40 30.00 -1.22 -14.68
CA GLY A 40 30.12 -0.61 -13.37
C GLY A 40 28.88 0.18 -12.96
N ILE A 41 28.27 0.92 -13.90
CA ILE A 41 27.03 1.66 -13.65
C ILE A 41 25.86 0.67 -13.41
N ILE A 42 25.73 -0.37 -14.22
CA ILE A 42 24.67 -1.39 -14.04
C ILE A 42 24.81 -2.09 -12.70
N ALA A 43 26.04 -2.47 -12.31
CA ALA A 43 26.28 -3.12 -11.03
C ALA A 43 25.98 -2.18 -9.85
N ALA A 44 26.30 -0.90 -9.95
CA ALA A 44 25.97 0.10 -8.93
C ALA A 44 24.45 0.31 -8.81
N CYS A 45 23.73 0.38 -9.92
CA CYS A 45 22.27 0.49 -9.91
C CYS A 45 21.60 -0.75 -9.29
N LEU A 46 22.08 -1.96 -9.62
CA LEU A 46 21.59 -3.20 -9.02
C LEU A 46 21.88 -3.25 -7.51
N ALA A 47 23.08 -2.84 -7.09
CA ALA A 47 23.41 -2.78 -5.68
C ALA A 47 22.52 -1.78 -4.92
N LEU A 48 22.23 -0.61 -5.49
CA LEU A 48 21.29 0.35 -4.92
C LEU A 48 19.88 -0.24 -4.81
N ILE A 49 19.38 -0.91 -5.83
CA ILE A 49 18.07 -1.58 -5.79
C ILE A 49 18.06 -2.60 -4.64
N ILE A 50 19.07 -3.47 -4.52
CA ILE A 50 19.13 -4.49 -3.47
C ILE A 50 19.19 -3.86 -2.07
N ILE A 51 19.91 -2.75 -1.91
CA ILE A 51 20.04 -2.05 -0.61
C ILE A 51 18.76 -1.30 -0.25
N PHE A 52 18.13 -0.63 -1.23
CA PHE A 52 16.95 0.20 -0.97
C PHE A 52 15.63 -0.56 -1.02
N THR A 53 15.55 -1.72 -1.71
CA THR A 53 14.31 -2.51 -1.76
C THR A 53 13.81 -2.93 -0.38
N PRO A 54 14.62 -3.46 0.56
CA PRO A 54 14.15 -3.78 1.91
C PRO A 54 13.64 -2.54 2.66
N THR A 55 14.33 -1.41 2.53
CA THR A 55 13.95 -0.15 3.18
C THR A 55 12.65 0.42 2.59
N LEU A 56 12.49 0.33 1.27
CA LEU A 56 11.26 0.70 0.58
C LEU A 56 10.09 -0.23 0.96
N ILE A 57 10.32 -1.53 1.03
CA ILE A 57 9.31 -2.49 1.49
C ILE A 57 8.88 -2.14 2.92
N HIS A 58 9.81 -1.86 3.84
CA HIS A 58 9.46 -1.41 5.20
C HIS A 58 8.74 -0.07 5.27
N LEU A 59 8.96 0.83 4.30
CA LEU A 59 8.24 2.12 4.23
C LEU A 59 6.83 1.99 3.64
N PHE A 60 6.60 0.96 2.82
CA PHE A 60 5.31 0.73 2.15
C PHE A 60 4.53 -0.48 2.68
N THR A 61 5.14 -1.34 3.49
CA THR A 61 4.35 -2.27 4.32
C THR A 61 3.80 -1.45 5.47
N PRO A 62 2.47 -1.41 5.66
CA PRO A 62 1.91 -0.94 6.92
C PRO A 62 2.70 -1.66 8.02
N SER A 63 3.14 -0.92 9.04
CA SER A 63 3.70 -1.56 10.22
C SER A 63 2.65 -2.58 10.65
N GLU A 64 2.97 -3.87 10.54
CA GLU A 64 2.17 -4.88 11.23
C GLU A 64 2.12 -4.38 12.67
N ILE A 65 0.95 -3.93 13.08
CA ILE A 65 0.69 -3.64 14.47
C ILE A 65 0.84 -5.01 15.10
N ASP A 66 1.88 -5.19 15.90
CA ASP A 66 2.17 -6.43 16.61
C ASP A 66 1.11 -6.57 17.72
N ASP A 67 -0.15 -6.77 17.28
CA ASP A 67 -1.30 -6.95 18.16
C ASP A 67 -1.36 -8.43 18.52
N PRO A 68 -1.17 -8.77 19.81
CA PRO A 68 -1.20 -10.16 20.27
C PRO A 68 -2.54 -10.86 20.02
N ARG A 69 -3.59 -10.10 19.66
CA ARG A 69 -4.89 -10.64 19.29
C ARG A 69 -4.98 -11.04 17.81
N ALA A 70 -4.08 -10.52 16.94
CA ALA A 70 -4.03 -10.89 15.56
C ALA A 70 -3.35 -12.28 15.41
N GLY A 71 -3.91 -13.14 14.59
CA GLY A 71 -3.31 -14.46 14.36
C GLY A 71 -4.06 -15.33 13.37
N ALA A 72 -5.37 -15.30 13.36
CA ALA A 72 -6.22 -16.01 12.43
C ALA A 72 -7.27 -15.08 11.84
N ARG A 73 -7.68 -15.38 10.62
CA ARG A 73 -8.81 -14.72 9.97
C ARG A 73 -10.03 -15.61 10.07
N TYR A 74 -11.11 -15.09 10.63
CA TYR A 74 -12.41 -15.73 10.64
C TYR A 74 -13.34 -14.99 9.68
N GLU A 75 -13.89 -15.70 8.69
CA GLU A 75 -14.82 -15.16 7.69
C GLU A 75 -16.24 -15.54 8.09
N PHE A 76 -17.14 -14.55 8.08
CA PHE A 76 -18.56 -14.80 8.36
C PHE A 76 -19.27 -15.29 7.08
N SER A 77 -20.14 -16.28 7.24
CA SER A 77 -20.84 -16.89 6.11
C SER A 77 -21.87 -15.95 5.46
N ASN A 78 -22.37 -14.99 6.23
CA ASN A 78 -23.34 -13.99 5.79
C ASN A 78 -23.51 -12.87 6.82
N TYR A 79 -24.15 -11.78 6.39
CA TYR A 79 -24.37 -10.59 7.23
C TYR A 79 -25.21 -10.87 8.49
N SER A 80 -26.19 -11.79 8.43
CA SER A 80 -27.01 -12.15 9.60
C SER A 80 -26.17 -12.83 10.69
N GLU A 81 -25.24 -13.69 10.31
CA GLU A 81 -24.28 -14.29 11.23
C GLU A 81 -23.42 -13.22 11.87
N LEU A 82 -22.83 -12.33 11.06
CA LEU A 82 -22.04 -11.19 11.56
C LEU A 82 -22.80 -10.40 12.61
N CYS A 83 -24.01 -9.94 12.31
CA CYS A 83 -24.82 -9.16 13.24
C CYS A 83 -25.21 -9.91 14.51
N SER A 84 -25.32 -11.24 14.45
CA SER A 84 -25.70 -12.05 15.62
C SER A 84 -24.57 -12.26 16.63
N VAL A 85 -23.32 -12.07 16.21
CA VAL A 85 -22.15 -12.36 17.05
C VAL A 85 -21.38 -11.10 17.47
N LEU A 86 -21.60 -9.96 16.78
CA LEU A 86 -21.00 -8.69 17.17
C LEU A 86 -21.61 -8.13 18.47
N PRO A 87 -20.88 -7.28 19.22
CA PRO A 87 -21.40 -6.62 20.40
C PRO A 87 -22.69 -5.86 20.11
N GLU A 88 -23.59 -5.84 21.10
CA GLU A 88 -24.82 -5.06 21.03
C GLU A 88 -24.52 -3.57 20.82
N GLY A 89 -25.21 -2.94 19.90
CA GLY A 89 -24.97 -1.53 19.53
C GLY A 89 -23.82 -1.31 18.54
N ASN A 90 -23.23 -2.38 17.99
CA ASN A 90 -22.24 -2.22 16.92
C ASN A 90 -22.91 -1.58 15.69
N ILE A 91 -22.32 -0.51 15.19
CA ILE A 91 -22.86 0.27 14.06
C ILE A 91 -22.96 -0.52 12.75
N ILE A 92 -22.16 -1.57 12.60
CA ILE A 92 -22.24 -2.45 11.41
C ILE A 92 -23.62 -3.13 11.27
N ALA A 93 -24.34 -3.31 12.36
CA ALA A 93 -25.71 -3.84 12.30
C ALA A 93 -26.70 -2.90 11.58
N ASN A 94 -26.33 -1.65 11.35
CA ASN A 94 -27.17 -0.60 10.75
C ASN A 94 -26.83 -0.32 9.27
N ILE A 95 -26.14 -1.22 8.58
CA ILE A 95 -25.80 -1.03 7.15
C ILE A 95 -27.09 -0.77 6.35
N PRO A 96 -27.21 0.39 5.66
CA PRO A 96 -28.38 0.74 4.90
C PRO A 96 -28.65 -0.26 3.78
N ASN A 97 -29.92 -0.60 3.58
CA ASN A 97 -30.36 -1.52 2.52
C ASN A 97 -29.59 -2.85 2.49
N SER A 98 -29.17 -3.36 3.65
CA SER A 98 -28.37 -4.59 3.77
C SER A 98 -29.01 -5.83 3.16
N LYS A 99 -30.33 -5.83 2.94
CA LYS A 99 -31.07 -6.91 2.25
C LYS A 99 -30.88 -6.92 0.73
N GLU A 100 -30.44 -5.80 0.16
CA GLU A 100 -30.21 -5.57 -1.27
C GLU A 100 -28.71 -5.50 -1.59
N ALA A 101 -27.87 -5.84 -0.62
CA ALA A 101 -26.43 -5.79 -0.73
C ALA A 101 -25.81 -7.18 -0.58
N ASP A 102 -24.74 -7.43 -1.34
CA ASP A 102 -23.80 -8.51 -1.06
C ASP A 102 -22.78 -8.01 -0.03
N ILE A 103 -22.76 -8.66 1.14
CA ILE A 103 -21.94 -8.25 2.27
C ILE A 103 -21.05 -9.41 2.67
N SER A 104 -19.74 -9.19 2.53
CA SER A 104 -18.71 -10.08 3.05
C SER A 104 -17.98 -9.43 4.23
N ALA A 105 -17.65 -10.23 5.24
CA ALA A 105 -16.99 -9.72 6.43
C ALA A 105 -16.02 -10.73 7.02
N TYR A 106 -14.96 -10.20 7.65
CA TYR A 106 -14.05 -11.02 8.43
C TYR A 106 -13.49 -10.24 9.63
N VAL A 107 -13.04 -10.98 10.62
CA VAL A 107 -12.29 -10.46 11.77
C VAL A 107 -10.88 -11.06 11.81
N GLU A 108 -9.93 -10.32 12.34
CA GLU A 108 -8.63 -10.86 12.76
C GLU A 108 -8.63 -11.08 14.27
N CYS A 109 -8.36 -12.31 14.69
CA CYS A 109 -8.48 -12.74 16.07
C CYS A 109 -7.44 -13.83 16.42
N PRO A 110 -7.17 -14.10 17.70
CA PRO A 110 -6.39 -15.25 18.10
C PRO A 110 -6.98 -16.57 17.57
N GLU A 111 -6.10 -17.52 17.24
CA GLU A 111 -6.54 -18.83 16.74
C GLU A 111 -7.47 -19.52 17.76
N GLY A 112 -8.59 -20.02 17.27
CA GLY A 112 -9.61 -20.70 18.09
C GLY A 112 -10.61 -19.77 18.77
N THR A 113 -10.59 -18.47 18.50
CA THR A 113 -11.63 -17.53 18.95
C THR A 113 -12.99 -17.94 18.40
N THR A 114 -14.00 -18.01 19.28
CA THR A 114 -15.40 -18.36 18.92
C THR A 114 -16.40 -17.33 19.44
N ASP A 115 -15.99 -16.43 20.33
CA ASP A 115 -16.83 -15.38 20.90
C ASP A 115 -16.37 -14.03 20.36
N PHE A 116 -17.17 -13.41 19.51
CA PHE A 116 -16.95 -12.09 18.93
C PHE A 116 -17.83 -11.00 19.56
N SER A 117 -18.58 -11.34 20.61
CA SER A 117 -19.39 -10.37 21.35
C SER A 117 -18.54 -9.45 22.24
N ASP A 118 -17.30 -9.82 22.52
CA ASP A 118 -16.35 -9.00 23.24
C ASP A 118 -15.24 -8.47 22.31
N TYR A 119 -15.13 -7.17 22.20
CA TYR A 119 -14.08 -6.48 21.45
C TYR A 119 -12.65 -6.83 21.87
N SER A 120 -12.44 -7.43 23.05
CA SER A 120 -11.11 -7.91 23.46
C SER A 120 -10.65 -9.14 22.69
N ASN A 121 -11.55 -9.82 22.00
CA ASN A 121 -11.29 -11.09 21.33
C ASN A 121 -10.82 -10.95 19.88
N TYR A 122 -10.81 -9.73 19.31
CA TYR A 122 -10.31 -9.48 17.95
C TYR A 122 -9.72 -8.08 17.81
N SER A 123 -8.86 -7.89 16.80
CA SER A 123 -8.14 -6.64 16.55
C SER A 123 -8.81 -5.79 15.50
N TYR A 124 -9.25 -6.44 14.42
CA TYR A 124 -9.81 -5.80 13.24
C TYR A 124 -11.09 -6.48 12.80
N LEU A 125 -12.02 -5.65 12.35
CA LEU A 125 -13.20 -6.09 11.60
C LEU A 125 -13.16 -5.40 10.24
N ASN A 126 -13.29 -6.16 9.18
CA ASN A 126 -13.46 -5.65 7.82
C ASN A 126 -14.82 -6.08 7.30
N VAL A 127 -15.53 -5.17 6.65
CA VAL A 127 -16.82 -5.41 6.00
C VAL A 127 -16.82 -4.77 4.64
N ASP A 128 -17.00 -5.55 3.60
CA ASP A 128 -17.17 -5.08 2.23
C ASP A 128 -18.64 -5.19 1.84
N VAL A 129 -19.23 -4.08 1.43
CA VAL A 129 -20.63 -3.94 1.02
C VAL A 129 -20.70 -3.61 -0.45
N SER A 130 -21.39 -4.41 -1.24
CA SER A 130 -21.61 -4.19 -2.67
C SER A 130 -23.11 -4.23 -2.99
N TYR A 131 -23.61 -3.21 -3.69
CA TYR A 131 -25.00 -3.11 -4.10
C TYR A 131 -25.17 -3.48 -5.58
N ASP A 132 -26.35 -3.96 -5.96
CA ASP A 132 -26.68 -4.37 -7.34
C ASP A 132 -26.51 -3.27 -8.38
N ASN A 133 -26.57 -2.00 -7.97
CA ASN A 133 -26.34 -0.84 -8.85
C ASN A 133 -24.86 -0.56 -9.15
N GLY A 134 -23.94 -1.38 -8.63
CA GLY A 134 -22.50 -1.26 -8.81
C GLY A 134 -21.83 -0.27 -7.83
N THR A 135 -22.57 0.25 -6.86
CA THR A 135 -21.96 1.04 -5.77
C THR A 135 -21.51 0.13 -4.63
N GLY A 136 -20.53 0.61 -3.82
CA GLY A 136 -20.06 -0.18 -2.69
C GLY A 136 -19.17 0.63 -1.75
N VAL A 137 -18.99 0.10 -0.54
CA VAL A 137 -18.15 0.68 0.50
C VAL A 137 -17.42 -0.41 1.27
N SER A 138 -16.15 -0.19 1.55
CA SER A 138 -15.37 -1.01 2.49
C SER A 138 -15.34 -0.30 3.83
N ILE A 139 -15.61 -1.03 4.90
CA ILE A 139 -15.61 -0.55 6.28
C ILE A 139 -14.53 -1.31 7.03
N PHE A 140 -13.53 -0.59 7.52
CA PHE A 140 -12.47 -1.14 8.32
C PHE A 140 -12.55 -0.59 9.74
N CYS A 141 -12.60 -1.47 10.73
CA CYS A 141 -12.69 -1.10 12.13
C CYS A 141 -11.46 -1.61 12.90
N VAL A 142 -10.71 -0.71 13.50
CA VAL A 142 -9.65 -1.03 14.47
C VAL A 142 -10.25 -0.99 15.86
N VAL A 143 -10.35 -2.15 16.48
CA VAL A 143 -10.98 -2.30 17.78
C VAL A 143 -10.07 -1.80 18.90
N LYS A 144 -10.62 -0.97 19.79
CA LYS A 144 -9.86 -0.34 20.90
C LYS A 144 -8.60 0.38 20.39
N SER A 145 -8.77 1.21 19.36
CA SER A 145 -7.69 1.98 18.76
C SER A 145 -7.08 2.96 19.81
N GLU A 146 -5.76 3.02 19.88
CA GLU A 146 -5.03 4.03 20.63
C GLU A 146 -5.01 5.39 19.91
N LYS A 147 -5.27 5.41 18.59
CA LYS A 147 -5.30 6.62 17.77
C LYS A 147 -6.73 7.15 17.66
N THR A 148 -6.84 8.47 17.62
CA THR A 148 -8.08 9.14 17.23
C THR A 148 -8.24 9.12 15.70
N ALA A 149 -9.47 9.23 15.21
CA ALA A 149 -9.74 9.33 13.78
C ALA A 149 -9.00 10.51 13.13
N LYS A 150 -8.89 11.64 13.82
CA LYS A 150 -8.13 12.79 13.37
C LYS A 150 -6.64 12.47 13.17
N GLU A 151 -6.02 11.85 14.16
CA GLU A 151 -4.60 11.50 14.10
C GLU A 151 -4.32 10.47 13.00
N ASP A 152 -5.23 9.52 12.79
CA ASP A 152 -5.04 8.50 11.77
C ASP A 152 -5.15 9.09 10.36
N ILE A 153 -6.23 9.81 10.06
CA ILE A 153 -6.46 10.36 8.72
C ILE A 153 -5.41 11.43 8.33
N GLU A 154 -4.98 12.27 9.27
CA GLU A 154 -3.94 13.29 9.04
C GLU A 154 -2.55 12.66 8.76
N ASN A 155 -2.30 11.46 9.24
CA ASN A 155 -1.04 10.74 9.07
C ASN A 155 -1.05 9.76 7.87
N LYS A 156 -2.15 9.61 7.15
CA LYS A 156 -2.18 8.75 5.94
C LYS A 156 -1.30 9.36 4.84
N PRO A 157 -0.26 8.63 4.37
CA PRO A 157 0.70 9.18 3.39
C PRO A 157 0.06 9.65 2.08
N LEU A 158 -1.00 9.00 1.65
CA LEU A 158 -1.71 9.32 0.40
C LEU A 158 -2.57 10.57 0.52
N LEU A 159 -3.09 10.88 1.71
CA LEU A 159 -3.87 12.09 1.98
C LEU A 159 -2.98 13.30 2.23
N SER A 160 -1.81 13.12 2.84
CA SER A 160 -0.88 14.21 3.17
C SER A 160 -0.32 14.96 1.97
N THR A 161 -0.36 14.36 0.77
CA THR A 161 0.22 14.95 -0.46
C THR A 161 -0.79 15.69 -1.34
N SER A 162 -2.10 15.49 -1.17
CA SER A 162 -3.10 16.00 -2.12
C SER A 162 -4.45 16.38 -1.54
N ALA A 163 -4.74 16.15 -0.27
CA ALA A 163 -6.09 16.30 0.23
C ALA A 163 -6.22 17.32 1.35
N ASN A 164 -7.19 18.20 1.20
CA ASN A 164 -7.77 18.91 2.33
C ASN A 164 -8.65 17.90 3.08
N VAL A 165 -8.23 17.48 4.26
CA VAL A 165 -9.11 16.77 5.18
C VAL A 165 -10.17 17.76 5.64
N SER A 166 -11.42 17.41 5.45
CA SER A 166 -12.59 18.16 5.91
C SER A 166 -13.19 17.47 7.14
N THR A 167 -13.95 18.20 7.93
CA THR A 167 -14.61 17.67 9.12
C THR A 167 -16.08 18.05 9.10
N THR A 168 -16.93 17.12 9.49
CA THR A 168 -18.35 17.37 9.78
C THR A 168 -18.75 16.63 11.06
N THR A 169 -19.84 17.04 11.72
CA THR A 169 -20.34 16.37 12.91
C THR A 169 -21.67 15.69 12.61
N ILE A 170 -21.81 14.42 12.93
CA ILE A 170 -23.03 13.62 12.78
C ILE A 170 -23.29 12.92 14.11
N SER A 171 -24.46 13.12 14.72
CA SER A 171 -24.87 12.44 15.96
C SER A 171 -23.83 12.54 17.09
N ASP A 172 -23.23 13.73 17.25
CA ASP A 172 -22.18 14.02 18.25
C ASP A 172 -20.80 13.41 17.93
N TYR A 173 -20.61 12.78 16.76
CA TYR A 173 -19.32 12.26 16.31
C TYR A 173 -18.70 13.18 15.25
N ASP A 174 -17.41 13.50 15.41
CA ASP A 174 -16.65 14.22 14.40
C ASP A 174 -16.18 13.24 13.32
N ILE A 175 -16.63 13.45 12.09
CA ILE A 175 -16.28 12.66 10.92
C ILE A 175 -15.24 13.44 10.14
N TYR A 176 -14.06 12.86 10.00
CA TYR A 176 -12.94 13.38 9.20
C TYR A 176 -12.98 12.71 7.84
N TYR A 177 -12.99 13.47 6.75
CA TYR A 177 -13.13 12.90 5.43
C TYR A 177 -12.30 13.63 4.38
N GLY A 178 -11.97 12.91 3.30
CA GLY A 178 -11.16 13.41 2.21
C GLY A 178 -11.21 12.49 0.99
N SER A 179 -10.32 12.74 0.04
CA SER A 179 -10.13 11.84 -1.09
C SER A 179 -8.67 11.83 -1.53
N TYR A 180 -8.24 10.72 -2.09
CA TYR A 180 -6.92 10.57 -2.70
C TYR A 180 -7.02 9.78 -4.00
N ASP A 181 -5.98 9.89 -4.84
CA ASP A 181 -5.85 9.12 -6.06
C ASP A 181 -4.88 7.96 -5.79
N ASN A 182 -5.32 6.71 -5.99
CA ASN A 182 -4.48 5.54 -5.81
C ASN A 182 -3.72 5.13 -7.09
N GLY A 183 -3.77 5.98 -8.13
CA GLY A 183 -3.16 5.73 -9.44
C GLY A 183 -4.08 4.98 -10.42
N VAL A 184 -5.24 4.51 -9.99
CA VAL A 184 -6.27 3.87 -10.82
C VAL A 184 -7.59 4.63 -10.66
N ASP A 185 -8.02 4.86 -9.41
CA ASP A 185 -9.30 5.48 -9.07
C ASP A 185 -9.12 6.56 -8.02
N LYS A 186 -10.09 7.48 -7.98
CA LYS A 186 -10.25 8.41 -6.87
C LYS A 186 -10.97 7.70 -5.73
N VAL A 187 -10.29 7.51 -4.61
CA VAL A 187 -10.84 6.91 -3.40
C VAL A 187 -11.37 8.03 -2.50
N ASN A 188 -12.63 7.96 -2.12
CA ASN A 188 -13.21 8.77 -1.05
C ASN A 188 -13.12 8.00 0.26
N ILE A 189 -12.71 8.68 1.34
CA ILE A 189 -12.47 8.08 2.64
C ILE A 189 -13.09 8.94 3.73
N ALA A 190 -13.60 8.31 4.77
CA ALA A 190 -14.06 8.98 5.97
C ALA A 190 -13.73 8.16 7.21
N GLU A 191 -13.35 8.83 8.30
CA GLU A 191 -12.98 8.20 9.56
C GLU A 191 -13.66 8.88 10.73
N PHE A 192 -14.04 8.08 11.71
CA PHE A 192 -14.51 8.56 13.00
C PHE A 192 -14.27 7.52 14.10
N SER A 193 -14.28 7.98 15.34
CA SER A 193 -14.19 7.12 16.52
C SER A 193 -15.57 6.88 17.11
N PHE A 194 -15.90 5.63 17.35
CA PHE A 194 -17.15 5.20 17.95
C PHE A 194 -16.87 4.12 19.01
N ASP A 195 -17.30 4.33 20.21
CA ASP A 195 -17.13 3.41 21.36
C ASP A 195 -15.68 2.91 21.53
N GLY A 196 -14.70 3.80 21.40
CA GLY A 196 -13.28 3.49 21.54
C GLY A 196 -12.67 2.72 20.38
N SER A 197 -13.43 2.48 19.31
CA SER A 197 -12.96 1.88 18.07
C SER A 197 -12.85 2.94 16.98
N LEU A 198 -11.89 2.76 16.07
CA LEU A 198 -11.69 3.61 14.92
C LEU A 198 -12.34 2.96 13.70
N TYR A 199 -13.25 3.65 13.08
CA TYR A 199 -13.92 3.22 11.84
C TYR A 199 -13.41 4.03 10.66
N GLU A 200 -12.96 3.34 9.62
CA GLU A 200 -12.63 3.88 8.31
C GLU A 200 -13.65 3.37 7.29
N PHE A 201 -14.24 4.28 6.54
CA PHE A 201 -15.09 3.99 5.39
C PHE A 201 -14.38 4.43 4.13
N SER A 202 -14.23 3.55 3.16
CA SER A 202 -13.59 3.86 1.88
C SER A 202 -14.39 3.37 0.70
N THR A 203 -14.41 4.17 -0.39
CA THR A 203 -15.17 3.85 -1.59
C THR A 203 -14.57 4.52 -2.83
N VAL A 204 -14.71 3.87 -3.97
CA VAL A 204 -14.41 4.45 -5.29
C VAL A 204 -15.68 4.81 -6.07
N THR A 205 -16.86 4.47 -5.54
CA THR A 205 -18.14 4.58 -6.24
C THR A 205 -19.07 5.66 -5.69
N PHE A 206 -18.96 5.97 -4.39
CA PHE A 206 -19.71 7.09 -3.79
C PHE A 206 -18.92 8.40 -3.91
N SER A 207 -19.61 9.51 -4.14
CA SER A 207 -19.06 10.84 -3.88
C SER A 207 -18.79 11.04 -2.38
N GLN A 208 -18.09 12.12 -2.02
CA GLN A 208 -17.89 12.44 -0.59
C GLN A 208 -19.22 12.70 0.12
N GLU A 209 -20.15 13.38 -0.52
CA GLU A 209 -21.47 13.69 0.02
C GLU A 209 -22.30 12.41 0.24
N GLU A 210 -22.28 11.48 -0.72
CA GLU A 210 -22.94 10.18 -0.59
C GLU A 210 -22.32 9.32 0.51
N LEU A 211 -20.99 9.33 0.65
CA LEU A 211 -20.30 8.62 1.72
C LEU A 211 -20.68 9.18 3.09
N ILE A 212 -20.73 10.51 3.25
CA ILE A 212 -21.14 11.15 4.49
C ILE A 212 -22.61 10.86 4.80
N GLN A 213 -23.50 10.85 3.79
CA GLN A 213 -24.90 10.47 3.97
C GLN A 213 -25.01 9.00 4.40
N TYR A 214 -24.25 8.09 3.79
CA TYR A 214 -24.19 6.69 4.16
C TYR A 214 -23.79 6.48 5.63
N ILE A 215 -22.79 7.20 6.10
CA ILE A 215 -22.37 7.20 7.51
C ILE A 215 -23.48 7.77 8.41
N SER A 216 -24.15 8.82 7.96
CA SER A 216 -25.29 9.40 8.69
C SER A 216 -26.42 8.38 8.88
N ASP A 217 -26.72 7.60 7.85
CA ASP A 217 -27.77 6.56 7.91
C ASP A 217 -27.39 5.42 8.85
N ILE A 218 -26.10 5.07 8.95
CA ILE A 218 -25.60 4.08 9.90
C ILE A 218 -25.66 4.59 11.35
N LEU A 219 -25.34 5.86 11.58
CA LEU A 219 -25.30 6.43 12.94
C LEU A 219 -26.70 6.81 13.45
N ASN A 220 -27.70 6.96 12.57
CA ASN A 220 -29.09 7.32 12.87
C ASN A 220 -30.07 6.33 12.22
N PRO A 221 -30.09 5.04 12.60
CA PRO A 221 -30.87 3.99 11.98
C PRO A 221 -32.38 4.15 12.21
#